data_566fa13ae420656c231b963a5ec10334
#
_entry.id   566fa13ae420656c231b963a5ec10334
#
_cell.length_a   1.000
_cell.length_b   1.000
_cell.length_c   1.000
_cell.angle_alpha   90.00
_cell.angle_beta   90.00
_cell.angle_gamma   90.00
#
_symmetry.space_group_name_H-M   'P 1'
#
loop_
_entity.id
_entity.type
_entity.pdbx_description
1 polymer ?
#
loop_
_entity_poly.entity_id
_entity_poly.type
_entity_poly.pdbx_seq_one_letter_code
_entity_poly.pdbx_strand_id
1 'polypeptide(L)' 'MAPVSNVFIDEGAANALLKNASLLSKGVVSVDKSFKIGDGLSIVFNKKIVAKGIAKTDSTTVGESSVLIHKDDLIIL' A
#
# COMPACT_ATOMS: atom_id res chain seq x y z
N MET A 1 14.35 -0.55 8.45
CA MET A 1 13.52 -1.72 8.81
C MET A 1 13.01 -2.40 7.55
N ALA A 2 13.09 -3.72 7.50
CA ALA A 2 12.60 -4.46 6.33
C ALA A 2 11.06 -4.46 6.31
N PRO A 3 10.42 -4.32 5.13
CA PRO A 3 8.97 -4.39 5.05
C PRO A 3 8.46 -5.80 5.38
N VAL A 4 7.28 -5.86 5.99
CA VAL A 4 6.63 -7.12 6.35
C VAL A 4 6.02 -7.79 5.12
N SER A 5 5.47 -7.01 4.21
CA SER A 5 4.74 -7.52 3.04
C SER A 5 4.94 -6.63 1.83
N ASN A 6 4.82 -7.22 0.66
CA ASN A 6 4.72 -6.50 -0.60
C ASN A 6 3.25 -6.40 -0.98
N VAL A 7 2.79 -5.20 -1.28
CA VAL A 7 1.42 -4.91 -1.65
C VAL A 7 1.39 -4.53 -3.12
N PHE A 8 0.67 -5.29 -3.92
CA PHE A 8 0.58 -5.09 -5.37
C PHE A 8 -0.67 -4.28 -5.67
N ILE A 9 -0.49 -3.17 -6.38
CA ILE A 9 -1.58 -2.22 -6.64
C ILE A 9 -1.88 -2.11 -8.13
N ASP A 10 -3.07 -1.60 -8.46
CA ASP A 10 -3.47 -1.35 -9.84
C ASP A 10 -3.00 0.01 -10.33
N GLU A 11 -3.21 0.29 -11.61
CA GLU A 11 -2.79 1.54 -12.23
C GLU A 11 -3.49 2.76 -11.61
N GLY A 12 -4.76 2.63 -11.26
CA GLY A 12 -5.49 3.72 -10.63
C GLY A 12 -4.89 4.12 -9.31
N ALA A 13 -4.52 3.13 -8.48
CA ALA A 13 -3.87 3.38 -7.20
C ALA A 13 -2.48 3.98 -7.41
N ALA A 14 -1.73 3.47 -8.39
CA ALA A 14 -0.40 4.02 -8.69
C ALA A 14 -0.48 5.49 -9.11
N ASN A 15 -1.46 5.84 -9.94
CA ASN A 15 -1.66 7.24 -10.35
C ASN A 15 -2.04 8.12 -9.16
N ALA A 16 -2.87 7.62 -8.25
CA ALA A 16 -3.25 8.36 -7.04
C ALA A 16 -2.03 8.65 -6.17
N LEU A 17 -1.11 7.70 -6.03
CA LEU A 17 0.12 7.90 -5.26
C LEU A 17 0.97 9.03 -5.86
N LEU A 18 1.07 9.11 -7.18
CA LEU A 18 1.82 10.17 -7.85
C LEU A 18 1.22 11.55 -7.61
N LYS A 19 -0.05 11.60 -7.22
CA LYS A 19 -0.76 12.86 -6.91
C LYS A 19 -0.79 13.14 -5.40
N ASN A 20 0.06 12.48 -4.63
CA ASN A 20 0.16 12.62 -3.18
C ASN A 20 -1.13 12.22 -2.44
N ALA A 21 -1.89 11.30 -2.99
CA ALA A 21 -3.07 10.76 -2.32
C ALA A 21 -2.70 9.57 -1.45
N SER A 22 -3.54 9.29 -0.44
CA SER A 22 -3.40 8.09 0.37
C SER A 22 -3.67 6.84 -0.46
N LEU A 23 -3.06 5.72 -0.07
CA LEU A 23 -3.34 4.43 -0.71
C LEU A 23 -4.60 3.83 -0.11
N LEU A 24 -5.59 3.58 -0.96
CA LEU A 24 -6.85 2.95 -0.55
C LEU A 24 -6.76 1.44 -0.72
N SER A 25 -7.36 0.70 0.20
CA SER A 25 -7.36 -0.77 0.15
C SER A 25 -8.01 -1.31 -1.12
N LYS A 26 -8.99 -0.62 -1.67
CA LYS A 26 -9.66 -1.06 -2.91
C LYS A 26 -8.75 -1.04 -4.13
N GLY A 27 -7.64 -0.33 -4.07
CA GLY A 27 -6.65 -0.31 -5.16
C GLY A 27 -5.64 -1.43 -5.09
N VAL A 28 -5.72 -2.28 -4.07
CA VAL A 28 -4.81 -3.40 -3.88
C VAL A 28 -5.28 -4.59 -4.71
N VAL A 29 -4.40 -5.13 -5.54
CA VAL A 29 -4.66 -6.33 -6.33
C VAL A 29 -4.40 -7.59 -5.52
N SER A 30 -3.28 -7.61 -4.80
CA SER A 30 -2.90 -8.74 -3.96
C SER A 30 -1.82 -8.33 -2.97
N VAL A 31 -1.59 -9.17 -1.97
CA VAL A 31 -0.48 -9.03 -1.02
C VAL A 31 0.23 -10.38 -0.93
N ASP A 32 1.54 -10.38 -0.70
CA ASP A 32 2.28 -11.63 -0.61
C ASP A 32 2.30 -12.23 0.79
N LYS A 33 2.07 -11.41 1.82
CA LYS A 33 2.02 -11.85 3.22
C LYS A 33 0.98 -11.05 3.98
N SER A 34 0.40 -11.66 5.01
CA SER A 34 -0.49 -10.95 5.92
C SER A 34 0.28 -9.90 6.72
N PHE A 35 -0.39 -8.81 7.04
CA PHE A 35 0.20 -7.73 7.84
C PHE A 35 -0.85 -7.15 8.78
N LYS A 36 -0.36 -6.40 9.75
CA LYS A 36 -1.20 -5.77 10.78
C LYS A 36 -0.95 -4.26 10.78
N ILE A 37 -1.83 -3.53 11.46
CA ILE A 37 -1.66 -2.08 11.67
C ILE A 37 -0.27 -1.83 12.24
N GLY A 38 0.44 -0.87 11.66
CA GLY A 38 1.78 -0.49 12.09
C GLY A 38 2.91 -1.20 11.36
N ASP A 39 2.60 -2.22 10.57
CA ASP A 39 3.63 -2.93 9.81
C ASP A 39 4.10 -2.12 8.61
N GLY A 40 5.38 -2.23 8.28
CA GLY A 40 5.95 -1.61 7.10
C GLY A 40 5.59 -2.40 5.85
N LEU A 41 5.21 -1.69 4.80
CA LEU A 41 4.80 -2.29 3.53
C LEU A 41 5.61 -1.70 2.38
N SER A 42 5.95 -2.55 1.40
CA SER A 42 6.46 -2.10 0.11
C SER A 42 5.32 -2.14 -0.89
N ILE A 43 5.15 -1.06 -1.63
CA ILE A 43 4.08 -0.95 -2.63
C ILE A 43 4.69 -1.22 -4.00
N VAL A 44 4.15 -2.21 -4.68
CA VAL A 44 4.68 -2.69 -5.96
C VAL A 44 3.68 -2.42 -7.08
N PHE A 45 4.16 -1.81 -8.14
CA PHE A 45 3.39 -1.62 -9.36
C PHE A 45 4.30 -1.90 -10.55
N ASN A 46 3.79 -2.68 -11.50
CA ASN A 46 4.52 -3.01 -12.73
C ASN A 46 5.92 -3.58 -12.42
N LYS A 47 5.98 -4.51 -11.45
CA LYS A 47 7.19 -5.23 -11.05
C LYS A 47 8.26 -4.35 -10.40
N LYS A 48 7.90 -3.15 -9.96
CA LYS A 48 8.83 -2.23 -9.29
C LYS A 48 8.24 -1.77 -7.97
N ILE A 49 9.10 -1.58 -6.98
CA ILE A 49 8.70 -0.96 -5.72
C ILE A 49 8.59 0.54 -5.99
N VAL A 50 7.38 1.08 -5.91
CA VAL A 50 7.12 2.48 -6.22
C VAL A 50 6.95 3.34 -4.98
N ALA A 51 6.71 2.72 -3.83
CA ALA A 51 6.53 3.44 -2.57
C ALA A 51 6.73 2.51 -1.39
N LYS A 52 6.89 3.09 -0.20
CA LYS A 52 6.91 2.37 1.07
C LYS A 52 6.06 3.13 2.07
N GLY A 53 5.48 2.43 3.02
CA GLY A 53 4.67 3.08 4.03
C GLY A 53 4.31 2.17 5.19
N ILE A 54 3.57 2.74 6.13
CA ILE A 54 3.14 2.04 7.34
C ILE A 54 1.64 1.75 7.22
N ALA A 55 1.26 0.50 7.47
CA ALA A 55 -0.13 0.08 7.35
C ALA A 55 -0.99 0.76 8.41
N LYS A 56 -2.12 1.34 7.98
CA LYS A 56 -3.11 1.93 8.86
C LYS A 56 -4.22 0.95 9.20
N THR A 57 -4.28 -0.16 8.48
CA THR A 57 -5.23 -1.24 8.69
C THR A 57 -4.52 -2.56 8.42
N ASP A 58 -5.17 -3.67 8.69
CA ASP A 58 -4.58 -4.97 8.46
C ASP A 58 -4.96 -5.54 7.07
N SER A 59 -4.34 -6.68 6.71
CA SER A 59 -4.53 -7.28 5.39
C SER A 59 -5.95 -7.82 5.16
N THR A 60 -6.78 -7.94 6.20
CA THR A 60 -8.14 -8.43 6.04
C THR A 60 -9.05 -7.41 5.36
N THR A 61 -8.66 -6.12 5.31
CA THR A 61 -9.45 -5.06 4.70
C THR A 61 -9.14 -4.86 3.22
N VAL A 62 -8.26 -5.66 2.63
CA VAL A 62 -7.92 -5.56 1.21
C VAL A 62 -9.19 -5.70 0.36
N GLY A 63 -9.39 -4.75 -0.57
CA GLY A 63 -10.59 -4.70 -1.39
C GLY A 63 -11.70 -3.82 -0.84
N GLU A 64 -11.60 -3.35 0.39
CA GLU A 64 -12.58 -2.44 0.99
C GLU A 64 -12.20 -0.98 0.72
N SER A 65 -13.16 -0.08 0.89
CA SER A 65 -12.95 1.36 0.66
C SER A 65 -12.34 2.05 1.87
N SER A 66 -11.33 1.44 2.47
CA SER A 66 -10.62 2.01 3.63
C SER A 66 -9.23 2.49 3.22
N VAL A 67 -8.64 3.37 4.02
CA VAL A 67 -7.27 3.85 3.79
C VAL A 67 -6.31 2.78 4.30
N LEU A 68 -5.48 2.24 3.41
CA LEU A 68 -4.45 1.27 3.77
C LEU A 68 -3.22 1.99 4.32
N ILE A 69 -2.74 3.02 3.63
CA ILE A 69 -1.60 3.82 4.07
C ILE A 69 -1.97 5.29 3.89
N HIS A 70 -1.92 6.05 4.99
CA HIS A 70 -2.18 7.48 4.92
C HIS A 70 -1.03 8.18 4.18
N LYS A 71 -1.34 9.22 3.43
CA LYS A 71 -0.34 9.92 2.62
C LYS A 71 0.86 10.43 3.44
N ASP A 72 0.63 10.78 4.71
CA ASP A 72 1.70 11.25 5.59
C ASP A 72 2.65 10.14 6.04
N ASP A 73 2.22 8.88 5.93
CA ASP A 73 3.01 7.70 6.27
C ASP A 73 3.55 7.00 5.03
N LEU A 74 3.47 7.65 3.87
CA LEU A 74 3.81 7.07 2.58
C LEU A 74 5.02 7.81 2.01
N ILE A 75 6.01 7.05 1.56
CA ILE A 75 7.21 7.57 0.91
C ILE A 75 7.21 7.08 -0.53
N ILE A 76 7.13 8.01 -1.48
CA ILE A 76 7.19 7.69 -2.90
C ILE A 76 8.67 7.60 -3.30
N LEU A 77 9.03 6.54 -3.98
CA LEU A 77 10.40 6.28 -4.41
C LEU A 77 10.67 6.80 -5.82
#